data_1d2b1823c3078c4b73786a1acb691659
#
_entry.id   1d2b1823c3078c4b73786a1acb691659
#
_cell.length_a   1.000
_cell.length_b   1.000
_cell.length_c   1.000
_cell.angle_alpha   90.00
_cell.angle_beta   90.00
_cell.angle_gamma   90.00
#
_symmetry.space_group_name_H-M   'P 1'
#
loop_
_entity.id
_entity.type
_entity.pdbx_description
1 polymer ?
#
loop_
_entity_poly.entity_id
_entity_poly.type
_entity_poly.pdbx_seq_one_letter_code
_entity_poly.pdbx_strand_id
1 'polypeptide(L)'
;TTLKDLGFHAWAHQQCFPDAQSISEPEIVTTFPAQWHAHYAAQRYDLIDPVVREGPNQVLPFQWSSLTYGQDLTDRQRDFFTEADDFGVAEGIGIPVLSPTGAHAMVSMVTNTSSKGLNSILNAHVSDIHIIALAFHNAIRDFNTDVTKERPAPCLTARELECLIWSANGKSMSDIGCILRISDRTVEFHLKNARDKLGCATTTQAGIRATS
;
A
#
# COMPACT_ATOMS: atom_id res chain seq x y z
N THR A 1 8.37 19.15 -16.70
CA THR A 1 7.60 18.06 -17.34
C THR A 1 6.39 17.78 -16.47
N THR A 2 5.18 17.85 -17.00
CA THR A 2 3.95 17.48 -16.32
C THR A 2 3.51 16.08 -16.74
N LEU A 3 2.62 15.42 -15.98
CA LEU A 3 2.07 14.11 -16.35
C LEU A 3 1.37 14.17 -17.73
N LYS A 4 0.69 15.27 -18.03
CA LYS A 4 0.05 15.47 -19.35
C LYS A 4 1.06 15.54 -20.48
N ASP A 5 2.22 16.16 -20.26
CA ASP A 5 3.30 16.22 -21.28
C ASP A 5 3.87 14.83 -21.58
N LEU A 6 3.77 13.91 -20.62
CA LEU A 6 4.15 12.50 -20.78
C LEU A 6 3.02 11.61 -21.33
N GLY A 7 1.85 12.19 -21.65
CA GLY A 7 0.74 11.48 -22.26
C GLY A 7 -0.20 10.77 -21.27
N PHE A 8 -0.07 11.04 -19.97
CA PHE A 8 -0.99 10.51 -18.94
C PHE A 8 -2.16 11.49 -18.72
N HIS A 9 -3.38 10.97 -18.73
CA HIS A 9 -4.60 11.80 -18.61
C HIS A 9 -5.40 11.56 -17.33
N ALA A 10 -5.16 10.43 -16.65
CA ALA A 10 -5.81 10.11 -15.37
C ALA A 10 -4.85 9.36 -14.46
N TRP A 11 -5.13 9.41 -13.16
CA TRP A 11 -4.33 8.76 -12.13
C TRP A 11 -5.18 8.29 -10.96
N ALA A 12 -4.68 7.32 -10.23
CA ALA A 12 -5.18 6.89 -8.93
C ALA A 12 -4.02 6.71 -7.96
N HIS A 13 -4.25 7.04 -6.70
CA HIS A 13 -3.41 6.69 -5.57
C HIS A 13 -4.21 5.79 -4.65
N GLN A 14 -3.69 4.62 -4.40
CA GLN A 14 -4.31 3.64 -3.51
C GLN A 14 -3.31 3.27 -2.42
N GLN A 15 -3.72 3.40 -1.17
CA GLN A 15 -2.93 2.91 -0.06
C GLN A 15 -3.23 1.43 0.16
N CYS A 16 -2.19 0.60 0.06
CA CYS A 16 -2.28 -0.84 0.27
C CYS A 16 -1.78 -1.15 1.67
N PHE A 17 -2.61 -1.74 2.50
CA PHE A 17 -2.22 -2.22 3.81
C PHE A 17 -1.83 -3.71 3.70
N PRO A 18 -0.71 -4.14 4.31
CA PRO A 18 -0.24 -5.52 4.21
C PRO A 18 -1.18 -6.54 4.87
N ASP A 19 -2.10 -6.10 5.72
CA ASP A 19 -3.04 -6.98 6.41
C ASP A 19 -4.41 -7.01 5.73
N ALA A 20 -4.73 -8.16 5.11
CA ALA A 20 -6.05 -8.49 4.60
C ALA A 20 -7.17 -8.49 5.69
N GLN A 21 -6.85 -8.15 6.93
CA GLN A 21 -7.77 -8.03 8.07
C GLN A 21 -8.09 -6.57 8.43
N SER A 22 -7.52 -5.59 7.73
CA SER A 22 -7.98 -4.21 7.89
C SER A 22 -9.37 -4.10 7.31
N ILE A 23 -10.37 -3.94 8.16
CA ILE A 23 -11.79 -3.77 7.83
C ILE A 23 -12.05 -2.42 7.15
N SER A 24 -11.04 -1.55 7.08
CA SER A 24 -11.13 -0.26 6.40
C SER A 24 -11.00 -0.46 4.90
N GLU A 25 -11.95 0.08 4.15
CA GLU A 25 -11.85 0.19 2.70
C GLU A 25 -10.54 0.91 2.35
N PRO A 26 -9.84 0.45 1.29
CA PRO A 26 -8.61 1.10 0.86
C PRO A 26 -8.90 2.55 0.51
N GLU A 27 -8.12 3.46 1.06
CA GLU A 27 -8.26 4.88 0.74
C GLU A 27 -7.74 5.12 -0.67
N ILE A 28 -8.67 5.41 -1.59
CA ILE A 28 -8.38 5.66 -3.00
C ILE A 28 -8.66 7.12 -3.32
N VAL A 29 -7.63 7.83 -3.74
CA VAL A 29 -7.75 9.19 -4.31
C VAL A 29 -7.49 9.09 -5.80
N THR A 30 -8.46 9.48 -6.63
CA THR A 30 -8.37 9.20 -8.06
C THR A 30 -9.04 10.29 -8.92
N THR A 31 -8.55 10.41 -10.16
CA THR A 31 -9.20 11.14 -11.25
C THR A 31 -9.84 10.20 -12.29
N PHE A 32 -9.87 8.91 -12.03
CA PHE A 32 -10.57 7.94 -12.89
C PHE A 32 -12.06 8.26 -12.93
N PRO A 33 -12.78 7.82 -13.98
CA PRO A 33 -14.22 8.04 -14.05
C PRO A 33 -14.94 7.55 -12.79
N ALA A 34 -15.85 8.38 -12.24
CA ALA A 34 -16.59 8.03 -11.02
C ALA A 34 -17.39 6.72 -11.17
N GLN A 35 -17.87 6.43 -12.39
CA GLN A 35 -18.56 5.19 -12.71
C GLN A 35 -17.63 3.97 -12.59
N TRP A 36 -16.36 4.11 -13.05
CA TRP A 36 -15.36 3.05 -12.87
C TRP A 36 -15.06 2.84 -11.40
N HIS A 37 -14.85 3.90 -10.63
CA HIS A 37 -14.58 3.78 -9.20
C HIS A 37 -15.72 3.06 -8.44
N ALA A 38 -16.97 3.43 -8.72
CA ALA A 38 -18.13 2.77 -8.13
C ALA A 38 -18.24 1.29 -8.54
N HIS A 39 -17.97 0.99 -9.81
CA HIS A 39 -17.97 -0.37 -10.34
C HIS A 39 -16.85 -1.22 -9.73
N TYR A 40 -15.63 -0.69 -9.67
CA TYR A 40 -14.46 -1.32 -9.06
C TYR A 40 -14.73 -1.74 -7.60
N ALA A 41 -15.31 -0.83 -6.80
CA ALA A 41 -15.68 -1.10 -5.42
C ALA A 41 -16.79 -2.14 -5.31
N ALA A 42 -17.84 -2.03 -6.13
CA ALA A 42 -18.97 -2.96 -6.13
C ALA A 42 -18.55 -4.40 -6.49
N GLN A 43 -17.63 -4.54 -7.43
CA GLN A 43 -17.10 -5.85 -7.86
C GLN A 43 -15.98 -6.37 -6.95
N ARG A 44 -15.54 -5.60 -5.96
CA ARG A 44 -14.41 -5.95 -5.09
C ARG A 44 -13.16 -6.29 -5.89
N TYR A 45 -12.88 -5.48 -6.90
CA TYR A 45 -11.69 -5.65 -7.73
C TYR A 45 -10.39 -5.42 -6.95
N ASP A 46 -10.44 -4.69 -5.84
CA ASP A 46 -9.35 -4.56 -4.86
C ASP A 46 -8.71 -5.90 -4.45
N LEU A 47 -9.50 -6.98 -4.46
CA LEU A 47 -9.05 -8.32 -4.07
C LEU A 47 -8.36 -9.11 -5.19
N ILE A 48 -8.57 -8.73 -6.44
CA ILE A 48 -8.12 -9.53 -7.60
C ILE A 48 -7.27 -8.73 -8.59
N ASP A 49 -7.29 -7.40 -8.51
CA ASP A 49 -6.55 -6.51 -9.41
C ASP A 49 -5.05 -6.88 -9.43
N PRO A 50 -4.52 -7.35 -10.57
CA PRO A 50 -3.12 -7.74 -10.65
C PRO A 50 -2.16 -6.59 -10.42
N VAL A 51 -2.54 -5.35 -10.75
CA VAL A 51 -1.71 -4.16 -10.56
C VAL A 51 -1.48 -3.91 -9.07
N VAL A 52 -2.55 -4.03 -8.26
CA VAL A 52 -2.49 -3.82 -6.81
C VAL A 52 -1.79 -5.00 -6.12
N ARG A 53 -2.04 -6.22 -6.57
CA ARG A 53 -1.47 -7.43 -5.95
C ARG A 53 0.01 -7.65 -6.25
N GLU A 54 0.43 -7.38 -7.48
CA GLU A 54 1.82 -7.57 -7.90
C GLU A 54 2.68 -6.33 -7.66
N GLY A 55 2.04 -5.17 -7.48
CA GLY A 55 2.73 -3.91 -7.23
C GLY A 55 3.75 -3.97 -6.09
N PRO A 56 3.44 -4.56 -4.91
CA PRO A 56 4.39 -4.69 -3.80
C PRO A 56 5.65 -5.49 -4.15
N ASN A 57 5.59 -6.36 -5.17
CA ASN A 57 6.73 -7.13 -5.66
C ASN A 57 7.60 -6.36 -6.67
N GLN A 58 7.16 -5.18 -7.09
CA GLN A 58 7.87 -4.32 -8.04
C GLN A 58 8.64 -3.22 -7.29
N VAL A 59 9.78 -2.83 -7.83
CA VAL A 59 10.60 -1.73 -7.31
C VAL A 59 10.52 -0.50 -8.22
N LEU A 60 10.35 -0.73 -9.51
CA LEU A 60 10.29 0.32 -10.52
C LEU A 60 8.89 0.43 -11.12
N PRO A 61 8.55 1.58 -11.74
CA PRO A 61 7.35 1.70 -12.53
C PRO A 61 7.24 0.59 -13.58
N PHE A 62 6.07 -0.01 -13.71
CA PHE A 62 5.80 -1.12 -14.61
C PHE A 62 4.51 -0.90 -15.41
N GLN A 63 4.45 -1.46 -16.62
CA GLN A 63 3.23 -1.43 -17.42
C GLN A 63 2.24 -2.49 -16.93
N TRP A 64 0.95 -2.16 -16.97
CA TRP A 64 -0.11 -3.13 -16.65
C TRP A 64 -0.11 -4.31 -17.62
N SER A 65 0.10 -4.05 -18.89
CA SER A 65 0.20 -5.09 -19.91
C SER A 65 1.34 -6.08 -19.66
N SER A 66 2.39 -5.69 -18.92
CA SER A 66 3.45 -6.64 -18.55
C SER A 66 2.98 -7.72 -17.57
N LEU A 67 1.94 -7.43 -16.80
CA LEU A 67 1.34 -8.39 -15.86
C LEU A 67 0.39 -9.38 -16.56
N THR A 68 -0.09 -9.03 -17.76
CA THR A 68 -1.00 -9.88 -18.54
C THR A 68 -0.25 -10.76 -19.53
N TYR A 69 0.97 -10.37 -19.93
CA TYR A 69 1.77 -11.11 -20.90
C TYR A 69 2.39 -12.36 -20.25
N GLY A 70 1.93 -13.55 -20.73
CA GLY A 70 2.51 -14.83 -20.30
C GLY A 70 2.10 -15.30 -18.91
N GLN A 71 1.16 -14.65 -18.26
CA GLN A 71 0.57 -15.12 -17.01
C GLN A 71 -0.80 -15.76 -17.24
N ASP A 72 -1.07 -16.85 -16.52
CA ASP A 72 -2.39 -17.50 -16.48
C ASP A 72 -3.34 -16.63 -15.63
N LEU A 73 -3.89 -15.59 -16.24
CA LEU A 73 -4.95 -14.82 -15.60
C LEU A 73 -6.19 -15.69 -15.41
N THR A 74 -6.84 -15.56 -14.27
CA THR A 74 -8.17 -16.12 -14.04
C THR A 74 -9.19 -15.45 -14.95
N ASP A 75 -10.32 -16.11 -15.22
CA ASP A 75 -11.40 -15.51 -16.02
C ASP A 75 -11.81 -14.15 -15.44
N ARG A 76 -11.96 -14.07 -14.13
CA ARG A 76 -12.34 -12.84 -13.44
C ARG A 76 -11.30 -11.71 -13.58
N GLN A 77 -10.01 -12.02 -13.69
CA GLN A 77 -8.98 -11.03 -13.98
C GLN A 77 -9.00 -10.57 -15.44
N ARG A 78 -9.38 -11.46 -16.36
CA ARG A 78 -9.62 -11.07 -17.76
C ARG A 78 -10.83 -10.15 -17.89
N ASP A 79 -11.93 -10.47 -17.20
CA ASP A 79 -13.12 -9.63 -17.16
C ASP A 79 -12.80 -8.24 -16.59
N PHE A 80 -12.01 -8.17 -15.51
CA PHE A 80 -11.54 -6.92 -14.92
C PHE A 80 -10.85 -6.00 -15.95
N PHE A 81 -9.90 -6.52 -16.73
CA PHE A 81 -9.22 -5.71 -17.75
C PHE A 81 -10.14 -5.31 -18.89
N THR A 82 -11.06 -6.19 -19.30
CA THR A 82 -12.05 -5.89 -20.33
C THR A 82 -12.99 -4.77 -19.88
N GLU A 83 -13.51 -4.87 -18.67
CA GLU A 83 -14.40 -3.85 -18.11
C GLU A 83 -13.65 -2.52 -17.85
N ALA A 84 -12.39 -2.57 -17.42
CA ALA A 84 -11.57 -1.36 -17.28
C ALA A 84 -11.41 -0.62 -18.62
N ASP A 85 -11.24 -1.34 -19.73
CA ASP A 85 -11.17 -0.76 -21.08
C ASP A 85 -12.47 -0.06 -21.47
N ASP A 86 -13.64 -0.64 -21.15
CA ASP A 86 -14.96 -0.04 -21.40
C ASP A 86 -15.12 1.32 -20.69
N PHE A 87 -14.43 1.53 -19.58
CA PHE A 87 -14.40 2.81 -18.85
C PHE A 87 -13.22 3.73 -19.24
N GLY A 88 -12.43 3.36 -20.25
CA GLY A 88 -11.27 4.13 -20.69
C GLY A 88 -10.05 4.01 -19.77
N VAL A 89 -9.95 2.92 -19.01
CA VAL A 89 -8.83 2.59 -18.11
C VAL A 89 -8.08 1.36 -18.65
N ALA A 90 -7.77 1.38 -19.95
CA ALA A 90 -7.26 0.22 -20.68
C ALA A 90 -5.76 -0.04 -20.47
N GLU A 91 -4.96 1.00 -20.55
CA GLU A 91 -3.49 0.88 -20.53
C GLU A 91 -2.90 1.93 -19.58
N GLY A 92 -1.89 1.53 -18.84
CA GLY A 92 -1.26 2.41 -17.89
C GLY A 92 -0.02 1.82 -17.24
N ILE A 93 0.45 2.52 -16.25
CA ILE A 93 1.58 2.11 -15.43
C ILE A 93 1.17 2.05 -13.95
N GLY A 94 1.74 1.09 -13.24
CA GLY A 94 1.76 1.03 -11.79
C GLY A 94 3.11 1.51 -11.28
N ILE A 95 3.11 2.34 -10.25
CA ILE A 95 4.32 2.85 -9.61
C ILE A 95 4.22 2.50 -8.13
N PRO A 96 5.00 1.52 -7.66
CA PRO A 96 5.01 1.16 -6.26
C PRO A 96 5.67 2.25 -5.43
N VAL A 97 5.08 2.61 -4.31
CA VAL A 97 5.66 3.51 -3.32
C VAL A 97 5.79 2.76 -2.01
N LEU A 98 7.02 2.48 -1.64
CA LEU A 98 7.35 1.76 -0.41
C LEU A 98 7.57 2.76 0.72
N SER A 99 6.83 2.59 1.82
CA SER A 99 7.06 3.36 3.05
C SER A 99 8.12 2.66 3.92
N PRO A 100 8.95 3.42 4.65
CA PRO A 100 9.86 2.85 5.64
C PRO A 100 9.17 2.04 6.73
N THR A 101 7.87 2.23 6.93
CA THR A 101 7.03 1.49 7.89
C THR A 101 6.47 0.18 7.34
N GLY A 102 6.85 -0.22 6.12
CA GLY A 102 6.30 -1.41 5.46
C GLY A 102 4.93 -1.23 4.79
N ALA A 103 4.27 -0.08 5.01
CA ALA A 103 3.06 0.25 4.27
C ALA A 103 3.41 0.49 2.80
N HIS A 104 2.56 0.02 1.92
CA HIS A 104 2.72 0.19 0.48
C HIS A 104 1.64 1.12 -0.06
N ALA A 105 1.98 1.91 -1.05
CA ALA A 105 1.00 2.61 -1.87
C ALA A 105 1.26 2.30 -3.34
N MET A 106 0.21 2.35 -4.13
CA MET A 106 0.28 2.24 -5.58
C MET A 106 -0.18 3.55 -6.19
N VAL A 107 0.64 4.14 -7.04
CA VAL A 107 0.21 5.22 -7.93
C VAL A 107 0.00 4.62 -9.31
N SER A 108 -1.21 4.68 -9.80
CA SER A 108 -1.58 4.21 -11.14
C SER A 108 -1.80 5.40 -12.06
N MET A 109 -1.29 5.33 -13.28
CA MET A 109 -1.44 6.39 -14.29
C MET A 109 -1.92 5.79 -15.60
N VAL A 110 -2.96 6.38 -16.17
CA VAL A 110 -3.63 5.90 -17.41
C VAL A 110 -3.21 6.74 -18.59
N THR A 111 -3.02 6.10 -19.72
CA THR A 111 -2.68 6.71 -21.00
C THR A 111 -3.49 6.12 -22.15
N ASN A 112 -3.71 6.92 -23.18
CA ASN A 112 -4.24 6.45 -24.47
C ASN A 112 -3.12 6.04 -25.44
N THR A 113 -1.88 6.09 -25.00
CA THR A 113 -0.73 5.69 -25.81
C THR A 113 -0.67 4.16 -25.88
N SER A 114 -0.31 3.62 -27.04
CA SER A 114 -0.12 2.17 -27.18
C SER A 114 0.96 1.64 -26.26
N SER A 115 0.90 0.35 -25.89
CA SER A 115 1.90 -0.31 -25.04
C SER A 115 3.33 -0.11 -25.52
N LYS A 116 3.55 -0.08 -26.85
CA LYS A 116 4.87 0.20 -27.43
C LYS A 116 5.31 1.66 -27.19
N GLY A 117 4.40 2.61 -27.33
CA GLY A 117 4.68 4.02 -27.05
C GLY A 117 4.94 4.24 -25.56
N LEU A 118 4.17 3.58 -24.71
CA LEU A 118 4.33 3.63 -23.26
C LEU A 118 5.69 3.06 -22.81
N ASN A 119 6.17 1.98 -23.42
CA ASN A 119 7.54 1.48 -23.22
C ASN A 119 8.60 2.53 -23.52
N SER A 120 8.43 3.29 -24.59
CA SER A 120 9.37 4.35 -24.96
C SER A 120 9.36 5.48 -23.93
N ILE A 121 8.20 5.85 -23.42
CA ILE A 121 8.05 6.85 -22.37
C ILE A 121 8.72 6.36 -21.07
N LEU A 122 8.47 5.14 -20.65
CA LEU A 122 9.08 4.56 -19.46
C LEU A 122 10.60 4.51 -19.57
N ASN A 123 11.14 4.04 -20.71
CA ASN A 123 12.59 3.97 -20.90
C ASN A 123 13.26 5.36 -20.86
N ALA A 124 12.58 6.40 -21.34
CA ALA A 124 13.12 7.75 -21.37
C ALA A 124 12.95 8.50 -20.02
N HIS A 125 11.89 8.21 -19.25
CA HIS A 125 11.42 9.04 -18.14
C HIS A 125 11.13 8.27 -16.85
N VAL A 126 11.61 7.03 -16.68
CA VAL A 126 11.32 6.19 -15.53
C VAL A 126 11.64 6.89 -14.20
N SER A 127 12.77 7.58 -14.13
CA SER A 127 13.19 8.30 -12.92
C SER A 127 12.29 9.50 -12.62
N ASP A 128 11.93 10.27 -13.64
CA ASP A 128 11.04 11.44 -13.48
C ASP A 128 9.66 11.01 -13.01
N ILE A 129 9.11 9.95 -13.62
CA ILE A 129 7.83 9.35 -13.26
C ILE A 129 7.84 8.88 -11.81
N HIS A 130 8.92 8.20 -11.41
CA HIS A 130 9.04 7.69 -10.04
C HIS A 130 9.13 8.83 -9.02
N ILE A 131 9.92 9.86 -9.29
CA ILE A 131 10.04 11.05 -8.42
C ILE A 131 8.71 11.77 -8.29
N ILE A 132 7.97 11.94 -9.40
CA ILE A 132 6.64 12.57 -9.40
C ILE A 132 5.67 11.75 -8.53
N ALA A 133 5.68 10.42 -8.65
CA ALA A 133 4.81 9.55 -7.85
C ALA A 133 5.14 9.61 -6.35
N LEU A 134 6.43 9.67 -5.98
CA LEU A 134 6.87 9.84 -4.60
C LEU A 134 6.44 11.20 -4.02
N ALA A 135 6.63 12.28 -4.79
CA ALA A 135 6.21 13.62 -4.37
C ALA A 135 4.69 13.69 -4.19
N PHE A 136 3.94 13.06 -5.10
CA PHE A 136 2.49 12.97 -5.06
C PHE A 136 2.00 12.17 -3.83
N HIS A 137 2.60 11.01 -3.57
CA HIS A 137 2.31 10.21 -2.38
C HIS A 137 2.51 11.03 -1.09
N ASN A 138 3.64 11.73 -1.00
CA ASN A 138 3.91 12.58 0.17
C ASN A 138 2.87 13.69 0.32
N ALA A 139 2.48 14.34 -0.77
CA ALA A 139 1.46 15.40 -0.73
C ALA A 139 0.10 14.88 -0.24
N ILE A 140 -0.33 13.70 -0.70
CA ILE A 140 -1.58 13.06 -0.21
C ILE A 140 -1.44 12.72 1.27
N ARG A 141 -0.33 12.14 1.69
CA ARG A 141 -0.08 11.78 3.09
C ARG A 141 -0.12 13.00 4.00
N ASP A 142 0.52 14.09 3.59
CA ASP A 142 0.56 15.33 4.37
C ASP A 142 -0.84 15.95 4.47
N PHE A 143 -1.62 15.95 3.38
CA PHE A 143 -3.02 16.38 3.37
C PHE A 143 -3.88 15.54 4.32
N ASN A 144 -3.76 14.23 4.26
CA ASN A 144 -4.51 13.32 5.15
C ASN A 144 -4.10 13.48 6.61
N THR A 145 -2.81 13.72 6.88
CA THR A 145 -2.30 13.97 8.23
C THR A 145 -2.91 15.26 8.80
N ASP A 146 -3.13 16.28 7.97
CA ASP A 146 -3.78 17.51 8.40
C ASP A 146 -5.28 17.33 8.69
N VAL A 147 -5.95 16.44 7.94
CA VAL A 147 -7.37 16.12 8.16
C VAL A 147 -7.53 15.17 9.36
N THR A 148 -6.55 14.29 9.62
CA THR A 148 -6.59 13.30 10.72
C THR A 148 -5.93 13.79 12.01
N LYS A 149 -5.53 15.05 12.10
CA LYS A 149 -4.96 15.64 13.34
C LYS A 149 -5.84 15.50 14.59
N GLU A 150 -7.08 15.01 14.47
CA GLU A 150 -7.93 14.72 15.62
C GLU A 150 -7.72 13.33 16.26
N ARG A 151 -6.91 12.44 15.65
CA ARG A 151 -6.48 11.18 16.29
C ARG A 151 -5.02 10.91 15.97
N PRO A 152 -4.07 11.30 16.84
CA PRO A 152 -2.72 10.79 16.73
C PRO A 152 -2.81 9.26 16.75
N ALA A 153 -2.25 8.60 15.73
CA ALA A 153 -2.08 7.16 15.78
C ALA A 153 -1.44 6.81 17.13
N PRO A 154 -1.93 5.82 17.86
CA PRO A 154 -1.41 5.51 19.18
C PRO A 154 0.05 5.06 19.07
N CYS A 155 0.97 6.01 19.25
CA CYS A 155 2.39 5.72 19.22
C CYS A 155 2.75 4.81 20.38
N LEU A 156 3.41 3.70 20.05
CA LEU A 156 4.03 2.87 21.07
C LEU A 156 5.11 3.68 21.80
N THR A 157 5.15 3.58 23.09
CA THR A 157 6.31 4.09 23.84
C THR A 157 7.55 3.24 23.53
N ALA A 158 8.73 3.77 23.74
CA ALA A 158 9.99 3.05 23.54
C ALA A 158 9.97 1.69 24.27
N ARG A 159 9.44 1.63 25.48
CA ARG A 159 9.35 0.40 26.27
C ARG A 159 8.32 -0.60 25.76
N GLU A 160 7.21 -0.14 25.26
CA GLU A 160 6.23 -1.00 24.61
C GLU A 160 6.80 -1.61 23.33
N LEU A 161 7.51 -0.82 22.54
CA LEU A 161 8.17 -1.27 21.32
C LEU A 161 9.29 -2.27 21.61
N GLU A 162 10.16 -2.00 22.59
CA GLU A 162 11.23 -2.91 23.01
C GLU A 162 10.67 -4.27 23.45
N CYS A 163 9.67 -4.28 24.33
CA CYS A 163 9.01 -5.51 24.76
C CYS A 163 8.41 -6.29 23.58
N LEU A 164 7.80 -5.58 22.64
CA LEU A 164 7.16 -6.18 21.49
C LEU A 164 8.18 -6.81 20.53
N ILE A 165 9.29 -6.11 20.26
CA ILE A 165 10.39 -6.62 19.43
C ILE A 165 10.96 -7.91 20.02
N TRP A 166 11.26 -7.96 21.31
CA TRP A 166 11.79 -9.15 21.96
C TRP A 166 10.80 -10.30 21.95
N SER A 167 9.51 -10.02 22.16
CA SER A 167 8.44 -11.02 22.05
C SER A 167 8.30 -11.58 20.65
N ALA A 168 8.38 -10.72 19.62
CA ALA A 168 8.37 -11.14 18.21
C ALA A 168 9.57 -12.03 17.87
N ASN A 169 10.70 -11.81 18.53
CA ASN A 169 11.90 -12.67 18.44
C ASN A 169 11.83 -13.95 19.29
N GLY A 170 10.64 -14.29 19.80
CA GLY A 170 10.39 -15.53 20.53
C GLY A 170 10.90 -15.57 21.97
N LYS A 171 11.23 -14.41 22.58
CA LYS A 171 11.65 -14.35 23.98
C LYS A 171 10.44 -14.47 24.91
N SER A 172 10.61 -15.23 25.99
CA SER A 172 9.60 -15.30 27.08
C SER A 172 9.52 -13.99 27.86
N MET A 173 8.43 -13.78 28.60
CA MET A 173 8.30 -12.59 29.47
C MET A 173 9.43 -12.49 30.48
N SER A 174 9.90 -13.61 31.00
CA SER A 174 11.04 -13.67 31.94
C SER A 174 12.35 -13.27 31.27
N ASP A 175 12.60 -13.75 30.03
CA ASP A 175 13.79 -13.38 29.27
C ASP A 175 13.78 -11.87 28.97
N ILE A 176 12.63 -11.34 28.57
CA ILE A 176 12.45 -9.90 28.28
C ILE A 176 12.67 -9.08 29.55
N GLY A 177 12.15 -9.56 30.68
CA GLY A 177 12.36 -8.94 31.99
C GLY A 177 13.85 -8.84 32.34
N CYS A 178 14.58 -9.93 32.15
CA CYS A 178 16.04 -9.95 32.33
C CYS A 178 16.78 -9.00 31.39
N ILE A 179 16.46 -9.01 30.11
CA ILE A 179 17.11 -8.17 29.09
C ILE A 179 16.88 -6.69 29.39
N LEU A 180 15.63 -6.31 29.66
CA LEU A 180 15.24 -4.91 29.86
C LEU A 180 15.40 -4.43 31.33
N ARG A 181 15.78 -5.32 32.25
CA ARG A 181 15.92 -5.10 33.69
C ARG A 181 14.64 -4.57 34.35
N ILE A 182 13.53 -5.22 34.03
CA ILE A 182 12.19 -4.94 34.59
C ILE A 182 11.52 -6.27 35.01
N SER A 183 10.50 -6.18 35.84
CA SER A 183 9.77 -7.38 36.27
C SER A 183 8.91 -7.97 35.13
N ASP A 184 8.64 -9.29 35.19
CA ASP A 184 7.75 -9.99 34.25
C ASP A 184 6.37 -9.31 34.18
N ARG A 185 5.86 -8.85 35.32
CA ARG A 185 4.60 -8.09 35.39
C ARG A 185 4.67 -6.76 34.65
N THR A 186 5.82 -6.11 34.65
CA THR A 186 6.03 -4.86 33.89
C THR A 186 6.10 -5.15 32.40
N VAL A 187 6.72 -6.27 32.01
CA VAL A 187 6.72 -6.74 30.60
C VAL A 187 5.30 -7.01 30.11
N GLU A 188 4.50 -7.75 30.91
CA GLU A 188 3.10 -8.04 30.61
C GLU A 188 2.29 -6.76 30.42
N PHE A 189 2.48 -5.78 31.32
CA PHE A 189 1.83 -4.48 31.22
C PHE A 189 2.17 -3.74 29.92
N HIS A 190 3.45 -3.70 29.54
CA HIS A 190 3.86 -3.06 28.28
C HIS A 190 3.33 -3.79 27.05
N LEU A 191 3.35 -5.13 27.03
CA LEU A 191 2.82 -5.93 25.94
C LEU A 191 1.30 -5.79 25.82
N LYS A 192 0.58 -5.71 26.94
CA LYS A 192 -0.86 -5.44 26.95
C LYS A 192 -1.16 -4.06 26.35
N ASN A 193 -0.49 -3.02 26.84
CA ASN A 193 -0.69 -1.66 26.34
C ASN A 193 -0.35 -1.56 24.84
N ALA A 194 0.71 -2.24 24.39
CA ALA A 194 1.06 -2.28 22.97
C ALA A 194 -0.06 -2.93 22.13
N ARG A 195 -0.61 -4.07 22.59
CA ARG A 195 -1.76 -4.72 21.92
C ARG A 195 -2.98 -3.80 21.87
N ASP A 196 -3.34 -3.20 23.00
CA ASP A 196 -4.49 -2.30 23.10
C ASP A 196 -4.35 -1.09 22.16
N LYS A 197 -3.14 -0.50 22.09
CA LYS A 197 -2.82 0.61 21.19
C LYS A 197 -2.84 0.22 19.72
N LEU A 198 -2.37 -0.98 19.39
CA LEU A 198 -2.34 -1.48 18.01
C LEU A 198 -3.66 -2.14 17.59
N GLY A 199 -4.64 -2.26 18.48
CA GLY A 199 -5.91 -2.93 18.18
C GLY A 199 -5.76 -4.42 17.88
N CYS A 200 -4.75 -5.10 18.49
CA CYS A 200 -4.44 -6.50 18.24
C CYS A 200 -4.93 -7.40 19.37
N ALA A 201 -5.50 -8.56 19.02
CA ALA A 201 -5.95 -9.54 20.00
C ALA A 201 -4.78 -10.31 20.66
N THR A 202 -3.69 -10.54 19.91
CA THR A 202 -2.53 -11.30 20.39
C THR A 202 -1.23 -10.51 20.28
N THR A 203 -0.24 -10.87 21.11
CA THR A 203 1.09 -10.25 21.08
C THR A 203 1.82 -10.54 19.75
N THR A 204 1.61 -11.73 19.19
CA THR A 204 2.17 -12.09 17.88
C THR A 204 1.64 -11.19 16.77
N GLN A 205 0.33 -10.94 16.73
CA GLN A 205 -0.27 -9.99 15.79
C GLN A 205 0.28 -8.57 15.99
N ALA A 206 0.42 -8.13 17.24
CA ALA A 206 0.98 -6.83 17.56
C ALA A 206 2.45 -6.72 17.13
N GLY A 207 3.23 -7.80 17.28
CA GLY A 207 4.62 -7.86 16.83
C GLY A 207 4.75 -7.70 15.32
N ILE A 208 3.97 -8.44 14.55
CA ILE A 208 3.93 -8.32 13.08
C ILE A 208 3.56 -6.89 12.69
N ARG A 209 2.51 -6.33 13.30
CA ARG A 209 2.01 -4.98 12.98
C ARG A 209 2.99 -3.85 13.34
N ALA A 210 3.85 -4.06 14.33
CA ALA A 210 4.85 -3.08 14.74
C ALA A 210 6.14 -3.14 13.90
N THR A 211 6.36 -4.25 13.18
CA THR A 211 7.53 -4.48 12.33
C THR A 211 7.22 -4.36 10.84
N SER A 212 5.94 -4.19 10.48
CA SER A 212 5.46 -3.90 9.12
C SER A 212 5.32 -2.41 8.91
#